data_d05471f43d709c06a4caa24bc6c91245
#
_entry.id   d05471f43d709c06a4caa24bc6c91245
#
_cell.length_a   1.000
_cell.length_b   1.000
_cell.length_c   1.000
_cell.angle_alpha   90.00
_cell.angle_beta   90.00
_cell.angle_gamma   90.00
#
_symmetry.space_group_name_H-M   'P 1'
#
loop_
_entity.id
_entity.type
_entity.pdbx_description
1 polymer ?
#
loop_
_entity_poly.entity_id
_entity_poly.type
_entity_poly.pdbx_seq_one_letter_code
_entity_poly.pdbx_strand_id
1 'polypeptide(L)'
;ANIKPALLTTHPFYKAAVKENIFICDEGENPIVIQFWDETASLIDFTKKKAVNWWQNKVTKYILSNGFDTIWNDNNEYDLEEKTAFSFFKKSKVKTSTLIPLQALLMTKASADATAKYYPNIRNHGVTRSGGLGIQKYAETWTGDNDTSWHSLKWSSSIGLGLSLSGIGLF
;
A
#
# COMPACT_ATOMS: atom_id res chain seq x y z
N ALA A 1 12.63 4.60 -2.44
CA ALA A 1 11.75 4.93 -3.58
C ALA A 1 10.31 5.06 -3.11
N ASN A 2 9.61 6.12 -3.53
CA ASN A 2 8.19 6.33 -3.26
C ASN A 2 7.35 5.50 -4.26
N ILE A 3 6.47 4.66 -3.75
CA ILE A 3 5.59 3.80 -4.56
C ILE A 3 4.16 3.81 -4.03
N LYS A 4 3.20 3.63 -4.93
CA LYS A 4 1.78 3.73 -4.64
C LYS A 4 1.04 2.46 -5.05
N PRO A 5 -0.04 2.06 -4.35
CA PRO A 5 -0.79 0.83 -4.67
C PRO A 5 -1.70 0.99 -5.89
N ALA A 6 -1.54 2.05 -6.64
CA ALA A 6 -2.35 2.38 -7.80
C ALA A 6 -1.56 2.18 -9.10
N LEU A 7 -2.22 1.65 -10.12
CA LEU A 7 -1.68 1.59 -11.47
C LEU A 7 -2.60 2.41 -12.39
N LEU A 8 -2.01 3.44 -13.03
CA LEU A 8 -2.75 4.32 -13.93
C LEU A 8 -3.31 3.53 -15.12
N THR A 9 -4.51 3.86 -15.57
CA THR A 9 -5.14 3.20 -16.72
C THR A 9 -4.35 3.39 -18.01
N THR A 10 -3.57 4.47 -18.09
CA THR A 10 -2.65 4.79 -19.20
C THR A 10 -1.32 4.05 -19.13
N HIS A 11 -0.99 3.42 -17.98
CA HIS A 11 0.30 2.78 -17.78
C HIS A 11 0.48 1.56 -18.71
N PRO A 12 1.65 1.35 -19.33
CA PRO A 12 1.91 0.25 -20.27
C PRO A 12 1.59 -1.16 -19.71
N PHE A 13 1.72 -1.34 -18.39
CA PHE A 13 1.40 -2.63 -17.75
C PHE A 13 -0.07 -2.80 -17.38
N TYR A 14 -0.92 -1.79 -17.52
CA TYR A 14 -2.30 -1.84 -17.02
C TYR A 14 -3.11 -2.99 -17.66
N LYS A 15 -3.08 -3.10 -18.98
CA LYS A 15 -3.81 -4.16 -19.71
C LYS A 15 -3.36 -5.58 -19.30
N ALA A 16 -2.07 -5.76 -19.04
CA ALA A 16 -1.56 -7.04 -18.55
C ALA A 16 -2.01 -7.30 -17.11
N ALA A 17 -1.96 -6.30 -16.25
CA ALA A 17 -2.39 -6.37 -14.87
C ALA A 17 -3.90 -6.70 -14.73
N VAL A 18 -4.74 -6.16 -15.62
CA VAL A 18 -6.17 -6.53 -15.73
C VAL A 18 -6.32 -8.03 -16.03
N LYS A 19 -5.60 -8.54 -17.02
CA LYS A 19 -5.64 -9.98 -17.39
C LYS A 19 -5.17 -10.89 -16.25
N GLU A 20 -4.24 -10.42 -15.42
CA GLU A 20 -3.78 -11.13 -14.25
C GLU A 20 -4.74 -11.05 -13.05
N ASN A 21 -5.81 -10.24 -13.15
CA ASN A 21 -6.82 -10.04 -12.11
C ASN A 21 -6.20 -9.65 -10.76
N ILE A 22 -5.34 -8.61 -10.76
CA ILE A 22 -4.64 -8.17 -9.54
C ILE A 22 -5.32 -7.01 -8.82
N PHE A 23 -6.34 -6.39 -9.41
CA PHE A 23 -6.99 -5.21 -8.86
C PHE A 23 -8.18 -5.54 -7.94
N ILE A 24 -8.56 -4.57 -7.13
CA ILE A 24 -9.87 -4.51 -6.50
C ILE A 24 -10.91 -4.40 -7.62
N CYS A 25 -12.01 -5.12 -7.49
CA CYS A 25 -13.00 -5.25 -8.56
C CYS A 25 -14.44 -4.98 -8.08
N ASP A 26 -15.31 -4.75 -9.03
CA ASP A 26 -16.76 -4.70 -8.84
C ASP A 26 -17.38 -6.11 -8.68
N GLU A 27 -18.68 -6.18 -8.63
CA GLU A 27 -19.43 -7.44 -8.54
C GLU A 27 -19.20 -8.36 -9.75
N GLY A 28 -19.01 -7.77 -10.94
CA GLY A 28 -18.74 -8.46 -12.20
C GLY A 28 -17.28 -8.82 -12.43
N GLU A 29 -16.42 -8.64 -11.41
CA GLU A 29 -14.97 -8.88 -11.46
C GLU A 29 -14.19 -7.93 -12.39
N ASN A 30 -14.78 -6.79 -12.78
CA ASN A 30 -14.07 -5.77 -13.52
C ASN A 30 -13.26 -4.90 -12.55
N PRO A 31 -12.05 -4.45 -12.93
CA PRO A 31 -11.28 -3.54 -12.10
C PRO A 31 -12.06 -2.25 -11.82
N ILE A 32 -12.12 -1.85 -10.56
CA ILE A 32 -12.65 -0.54 -10.20
C ILE A 32 -11.65 0.52 -10.62
N VAL A 33 -12.15 1.52 -11.34
CA VAL A 33 -11.38 2.68 -11.77
C VAL A 33 -11.77 3.87 -10.89
N ILE A 34 -10.78 4.48 -10.27
CA ILE A 34 -10.95 5.65 -9.41
C ILE A 34 -10.23 6.86 -10.01
N GLN A 35 -10.65 8.06 -9.61
CA GLN A 35 -9.85 9.25 -9.81
C GLN A 35 -8.63 9.19 -8.90
N PHE A 36 -7.45 9.37 -9.46
CA PHE A 36 -6.17 9.35 -8.75
C PHE A 36 -5.37 10.57 -9.17
N TRP A 37 -5.48 11.66 -8.41
CA TRP A 37 -5.07 13.01 -8.80
C TRP A 37 -5.70 13.42 -10.13
N ASP A 38 -4.91 13.76 -11.13
CA ASP A 38 -5.38 14.24 -12.45
C ASP A 38 -5.64 13.09 -13.44
N GLU A 39 -5.38 11.84 -13.04
CA GLU A 39 -5.52 10.65 -13.90
C GLU A 39 -6.47 9.61 -13.27
N THR A 40 -6.79 8.58 -14.04
CA THR A 40 -7.55 7.43 -13.55
C THR A 40 -6.64 6.24 -13.27
N ALA A 41 -6.95 5.49 -12.22
CA ALA A 41 -6.17 4.33 -11.80
C ALA A 41 -7.05 3.21 -11.24
N SER A 42 -6.47 2.01 -11.11
CA SER A 42 -7.04 0.93 -10.32
C SER A 42 -6.10 0.54 -9.18
N LEU A 43 -6.68 0.26 -8.01
CA LEU A 43 -5.94 -0.13 -6.82
C LEU A 43 -5.66 -1.63 -6.82
N ILE A 44 -4.43 -1.98 -6.45
CA ILE A 44 -3.97 -3.37 -6.34
C ILE A 44 -4.61 -4.02 -5.10
N ASP A 45 -5.14 -5.22 -5.26
CA ASP A 45 -5.73 -6.01 -4.18
C ASP A 45 -4.69 -6.94 -3.53
N PHE A 46 -4.05 -6.48 -2.47
CA PHE A 46 -3.02 -7.24 -1.77
C PHE A 46 -3.56 -8.45 -0.98
N THR A 47 -4.86 -8.67 -0.95
CA THR A 47 -5.43 -9.93 -0.43
C THR A 47 -5.27 -11.09 -1.41
N LYS A 48 -5.00 -10.79 -2.70
CA LYS A 48 -4.76 -11.77 -3.75
C LYS A 48 -3.27 -12.13 -3.81
N LYS A 49 -2.93 -13.40 -3.66
CA LYS A 49 -1.54 -13.87 -3.81
C LYS A 49 -0.90 -13.49 -5.15
N LYS A 50 -1.69 -13.46 -6.23
CA LYS A 50 -1.23 -13.02 -7.56
C LYS A 50 -0.77 -11.57 -7.53
N ALA A 51 -1.54 -10.69 -6.91
CA ALA A 51 -1.22 -9.27 -6.78
C ALA A 51 0.05 -9.05 -5.95
N VAL A 52 0.20 -9.77 -4.83
CA VAL A 52 1.42 -9.75 -4.02
C VAL A 52 2.64 -10.18 -4.85
N ASN A 53 2.55 -11.29 -5.56
CA ASN A 53 3.65 -11.78 -6.41
C ASN A 53 3.99 -10.78 -7.52
N TRP A 54 2.97 -10.23 -8.18
CA TRP A 54 3.14 -9.22 -9.21
C TRP A 54 3.87 -7.98 -8.66
N TRP A 55 3.42 -7.48 -7.50
CA TRP A 55 4.03 -6.35 -6.81
C TRP A 55 5.49 -6.61 -6.47
N GLN A 56 5.78 -7.73 -5.81
CA GLN A 56 7.15 -8.11 -5.44
C GLN A 56 8.08 -8.19 -6.64
N ASN A 57 7.60 -8.78 -7.75
CA ASN A 57 8.37 -8.85 -8.99
C ASN A 57 8.66 -7.46 -9.57
N LYS A 58 7.67 -6.55 -9.55
CA LYS A 58 7.87 -5.18 -10.05
C LYS A 58 8.80 -4.37 -9.15
N VAL A 59 8.62 -4.44 -7.84
CA VAL A 59 9.51 -3.82 -6.85
C VAL A 59 10.95 -4.31 -7.05
N THR A 60 11.14 -5.61 -7.13
CA THR A 60 12.47 -6.19 -7.36
C THR A 60 13.09 -5.70 -8.67
N LYS A 61 12.34 -5.80 -9.77
CA LYS A 61 12.86 -5.49 -11.10
C LYS A 61 13.12 -4.00 -11.35
N TYR A 62 12.26 -3.12 -10.84
CA TYR A 62 12.30 -1.70 -11.21
C TYR A 62 12.80 -0.78 -10.10
N ILE A 63 12.95 -1.29 -8.89
CA ILE A 63 13.41 -0.50 -7.74
C ILE A 63 14.69 -1.08 -7.17
N LEU A 64 14.61 -2.28 -6.60
CA LEU A 64 15.75 -2.87 -5.87
C LEU A 64 16.94 -3.15 -6.82
N SER A 65 16.70 -3.64 -8.04
CA SER A 65 17.78 -3.86 -9.04
C SER A 65 18.44 -2.57 -9.54
N ASN A 66 17.83 -1.42 -9.29
CA ASN A 66 18.42 -0.10 -9.58
C ASN A 66 19.15 0.53 -8.38
N GLY A 67 19.37 -0.25 -7.31
CA GLY A 67 20.18 0.17 -6.16
C GLY A 67 19.40 0.87 -5.05
N PHE A 68 18.06 0.93 -5.12
CA PHE A 68 17.24 1.41 -4.00
C PHE A 68 17.06 0.28 -2.99
N ASP A 69 17.26 0.56 -1.72
CA ASP A 69 17.14 -0.39 -0.62
C ASP A 69 15.98 -0.06 0.34
N THR A 70 15.42 1.12 0.23
CA THR A 70 14.32 1.63 1.07
C THR A 70 13.08 1.89 0.24
N ILE A 71 11.95 1.36 0.70
CA ILE A 71 10.64 1.54 0.07
C ILE A 71 9.76 2.44 0.92
N TRP A 72 9.21 3.46 0.30
CA TRP A 72 8.20 4.35 0.84
C TRP A 72 6.84 3.98 0.26
N ASN A 73 6.01 3.28 1.06
CA ASN A 73 4.66 2.87 0.70
C ASN A 73 3.72 4.04 0.95
N ASP A 74 3.38 4.73 -0.12
CA ASP A 74 2.63 5.98 -0.09
C ASP A 74 1.23 5.81 -0.68
N ASN A 75 0.29 6.71 -0.34
CA ASN A 75 -1.11 6.70 -0.79
C ASN A 75 -1.80 5.33 -0.62
N ASN A 76 -1.52 4.65 0.48
CA ASN A 76 -2.03 3.32 0.76
C ASN A 76 -3.17 3.27 1.80
N GLU A 77 -3.90 4.36 1.93
CA GLU A 77 -5.11 4.47 2.76
C GLU A 77 -6.26 3.65 2.18
N TYR A 78 -6.26 3.42 0.87
CA TYR A 78 -7.36 2.76 0.17
C TYR A 78 -8.69 3.49 0.37
N ASP A 79 -8.64 4.81 0.23
CA ASP A 79 -9.84 5.64 0.27
C ASP A 79 -10.72 5.35 -0.96
N LEU A 80 -11.66 4.46 -0.75
CA LEU A 80 -12.59 3.97 -1.75
C LEU A 80 -14.00 4.37 -1.35
N GLU A 81 -14.54 5.37 -2.01
CA GLU A 81 -15.95 5.76 -1.87
C GLU A 81 -16.89 4.69 -2.44
N GLU A 82 -16.37 3.76 -3.22
CA GLU A 82 -17.15 2.77 -3.97
C GLU A 82 -17.68 1.67 -3.05
N LYS A 83 -18.99 1.72 -2.76
CA LYS A 83 -19.69 0.72 -1.90
C LYS A 83 -19.74 -0.68 -2.52
N THR A 84 -19.45 -0.77 -3.83
CA THR A 84 -19.48 -2.01 -4.62
C THR A 84 -18.09 -2.60 -4.87
N ALA A 85 -17.07 -2.09 -4.17
CA ALA A 85 -15.71 -2.59 -4.26
C ALA A 85 -15.52 -3.91 -3.48
N PHE A 86 -14.93 -4.90 -4.14
CA PHE A 86 -14.67 -6.22 -3.56
C PHE A 86 -13.20 -6.62 -3.65
N SER A 87 -12.74 -7.25 -2.58
CA SER A 87 -11.46 -7.93 -2.46
C SER A 87 -11.68 -9.43 -2.21
N PHE A 88 -10.62 -10.22 -2.37
CA PHE A 88 -10.70 -11.67 -2.13
C PHE A 88 -9.92 -12.04 -0.88
N PHE A 89 -10.60 -12.44 0.18
CA PHE A 89 -9.98 -12.86 1.43
C PHE A 89 -10.37 -14.30 1.77
N LYS A 90 -9.37 -15.16 2.03
CA LYS A 90 -9.58 -16.60 2.34
C LYS A 90 -10.49 -17.30 1.31
N LYS A 91 -10.33 -17.00 0.03
CA LYS A 91 -11.12 -17.54 -1.10
C LYS A 91 -12.58 -17.04 -1.16
N SER A 92 -12.96 -16.11 -0.33
CA SER A 92 -14.29 -15.48 -0.35
C SER A 92 -14.21 -14.06 -0.88
N LYS A 93 -15.24 -13.67 -1.62
CA LYS A 93 -15.44 -12.29 -2.07
C LYS A 93 -15.97 -11.47 -0.89
N VAL A 94 -15.27 -10.43 -0.50
CA VAL A 94 -15.57 -9.60 0.67
C VAL A 94 -15.56 -8.14 0.26
N LYS A 95 -16.44 -7.34 0.83
CA LYS A 95 -16.43 -5.88 0.60
C LYS A 95 -15.08 -5.29 1.01
N THR A 96 -14.44 -4.55 0.11
CA THR A 96 -13.13 -3.94 0.36
C THR A 96 -13.16 -3.00 1.55
N SER A 97 -14.27 -2.30 1.80
CA SER A 97 -14.44 -1.40 2.94
C SER A 97 -14.16 -2.05 4.30
N THR A 98 -14.36 -3.37 4.42
CA THR A 98 -14.04 -4.11 5.66
C THR A 98 -12.57 -4.52 5.74
N LEU A 99 -11.81 -4.38 4.67
CA LEU A 99 -10.42 -4.84 4.54
C LEU A 99 -9.43 -3.69 4.31
N ILE A 100 -9.88 -2.44 4.33
CA ILE A 100 -9.03 -1.27 4.06
C ILE A 100 -7.75 -1.26 4.93
N PRO A 101 -7.81 -1.41 6.26
CA PRO A 101 -6.60 -1.44 7.08
C PRO A 101 -5.67 -2.62 6.75
N LEU A 102 -6.27 -3.73 6.31
CA LEU A 102 -5.51 -4.93 5.91
C LEU A 102 -4.78 -4.71 4.58
N GLN A 103 -5.35 -3.97 3.63
CA GLN A 103 -4.69 -3.67 2.35
C GLN A 103 -3.38 -2.91 2.57
N ALA A 104 -3.38 -1.87 3.41
CA ALA A 104 -2.18 -1.10 3.75
C ALA A 104 -1.09 -1.98 4.38
N LEU A 105 -1.48 -2.81 5.35
CA LEU A 105 -0.57 -3.75 6.01
C LEU A 105 0.02 -4.75 5.02
N LEU A 106 -0.80 -5.34 4.14
CA LEU A 106 -0.36 -6.34 3.17
C LEU A 106 0.53 -5.74 2.07
N MET A 107 0.25 -4.51 1.61
CA MET A 107 1.15 -3.78 0.71
C MET A 107 2.53 -3.60 1.33
N THR A 108 2.57 -3.07 2.55
CA THR A 108 3.82 -2.82 3.27
C THR A 108 4.59 -4.11 3.51
N LYS A 109 3.88 -5.17 3.92
CA LYS A 109 4.47 -6.51 4.04
C LYS A 109 5.05 -7.01 2.72
N ALA A 110 4.32 -6.87 1.60
CA ALA A 110 4.77 -7.32 0.29
C ALA A 110 6.06 -6.61 -0.15
N SER A 111 6.15 -5.30 0.12
CA SER A 111 7.36 -4.50 -0.13
C SER A 111 8.52 -4.93 0.75
N ALA A 112 8.29 -5.11 2.04
CA ALA A 112 9.30 -5.56 3.00
C ALA A 112 9.83 -6.97 2.67
N ASP A 113 8.93 -7.90 2.32
CA ASP A 113 9.32 -9.26 1.93
C ASP A 113 10.18 -9.26 0.63
N ALA A 114 9.84 -8.38 -0.34
CA ALA A 114 10.64 -8.23 -1.56
C ALA A 114 12.06 -7.72 -1.25
N THR A 115 12.16 -6.70 -0.40
CA THR A 115 13.44 -6.13 0.02
C THR A 115 14.28 -7.14 0.79
N ALA A 116 13.69 -7.83 1.78
CA ALA A 116 14.38 -8.84 2.56
C ALA A 116 14.87 -10.03 1.71
N LYS A 117 14.11 -10.42 0.69
CA LYS A 117 14.52 -11.46 -0.25
C LYS A 117 15.67 -11.02 -1.15
N TYR A 118 15.65 -9.76 -1.59
CA TYR A 118 16.67 -9.22 -2.49
C TYR A 118 17.96 -8.87 -1.76
N TYR A 119 17.86 -8.33 -0.56
CA TYR A 119 18.97 -7.96 0.32
C TYR A 119 18.95 -8.76 1.64
N PRO A 120 19.24 -10.07 1.63
CA PRO A 120 19.05 -10.94 2.81
C PRO A 120 19.91 -10.59 4.01
N ASN A 121 21.02 -9.87 3.80
CA ASN A 121 21.96 -9.48 4.84
C ASN A 121 21.80 -8.02 5.30
N ILE A 122 20.81 -7.30 4.77
CA ILE A 122 20.54 -5.91 5.12
C ILE A 122 19.22 -5.84 5.91
N ARG A 123 19.24 -5.17 7.07
CA ARG A 123 18.02 -4.89 7.80
C ARG A 123 17.11 -4.00 6.95
N ASN A 124 15.91 -4.49 6.64
CA ASN A 124 14.94 -3.71 5.92
C ASN A 124 14.55 -2.45 6.70
N HIS A 125 14.60 -1.31 6.03
CA HIS A 125 14.03 -0.06 6.50
C HIS A 125 12.97 0.36 5.48
N GLY A 126 11.73 0.41 5.92
CA GLY A 126 10.59 0.79 5.08
C GLY A 126 9.77 1.87 5.75
N VAL A 127 9.10 2.66 4.95
CA VAL A 127 8.20 3.72 5.39
C VAL A 127 6.82 3.47 4.81
N THR A 128 5.78 3.75 5.59
CA THR A 128 4.39 3.62 5.14
C THR A 128 3.53 4.76 5.65
N ARG A 129 2.66 5.31 4.80
CA ARG A 129 1.76 6.39 5.21
C ARG A 129 0.59 5.87 6.02
N SER A 130 -0.02 4.78 5.60
CA SER A 130 -1.12 4.16 6.33
C SER A 130 -0.72 2.80 6.89
N GLY A 131 -1.29 2.47 8.04
CA GLY A 131 -1.12 1.18 8.69
C GLY A 131 -1.70 1.20 10.09
N GLY A 132 -2.06 0.02 10.57
CA GLY A 132 -2.54 -0.19 11.94
C GLY A 132 -1.58 -1.06 12.74
N LEU A 133 -2.06 -1.64 13.83
CA LEU A 133 -1.30 -2.58 14.67
C LEU A 133 -0.74 -3.72 13.81
N GLY A 134 0.55 -4.00 13.97
CA GLY A 134 1.28 -4.99 13.18
C GLY A 134 2.19 -4.38 12.10
N ILE A 135 1.98 -3.11 11.74
CA ILE A 135 2.78 -2.42 10.72
C ILE A 135 4.24 -2.26 11.16
N GLN A 136 4.48 -2.07 12.46
CA GLN A 136 5.81 -1.90 13.06
C GLN A 136 6.78 -3.06 12.77
N LYS A 137 6.26 -4.20 12.34
CA LYS A 137 7.08 -5.33 11.90
C LYS A 137 7.75 -5.07 10.54
N TYR A 138 7.19 -4.21 9.73
CA TYR A 138 7.54 -4.06 8.33
C TYR A 138 8.03 -2.65 7.96
N ALA A 139 7.55 -1.63 8.66
CA ALA A 139 7.86 -0.24 8.34
C ALA A 139 7.64 0.69 9.54
N GLU A 140 8.24 1.85 9.45
CA GLU A 140 7.91 3.03 10.25
C GLU A 140 6.83 3.84 9.54
N THR A 141 6.19 4.75 10.26
CA THR A 141 5.18 5.65 9.69
C THR A 141 5.56 7.12 9.92
N TRP A 142 4.83 8.03 9.30
CA TRP A 142 4.94 9.47 9.55
C TRP A 142 3.55 10.07 9.66
N THR A 143 3.46 11.35 9.99
CA THR A 143 2.19 12.05 10.24
C THR A 143 1.38 12.36 8.96
N GLY A 144 1.92 12.09 7.77
CA GLY A 144 1.27 12.37 6.49
C GLY A 144 1.50 13.81 6.01
N ASP A 145 0.65 14.25 5.10
CA ASP A 145 0.73 15.55 4.43
C ASP A 145 -0.11 16.61 5.18
N ASN A 146 0.28 16.92 6.40
CA ASN A 146 -0.45 17.85 7.24
C ASN A 146 -0.18 19.32 6.82
N ASP A 147 -1.16 20.19 7.03
CA ASP A 147 -1.00 21.61 6.87
C ASP A 147 0.08 22.17 7.82
N THR A 148 0.84 23.15 7.36
CA THR A 148 1.77 23.90 8.21
C THR A 148 0.98 24.87 9.09
N SER A 149 0.50 24.39 10.22
CA SER A 149 -0.34 25.14 11.16
C SER A 149 -0.04 24.77 12.62
N TRP A 150 -0.37 25.67 13.54
CA TRP A 150 -0.32 25.41 14.99
C TRP A 150 -1.22 24.24 15.41
N HIS A 151 -2.34 24.06 14.71
CA HIS A 151 -3.25 22.94 14.93
C HIS A 151 -2.55 21.61 14.61
N SER A 152 -1.98 21.50 13.42
CA SER A 152 -1.25 20.27 12.99
C SER A 152 -0.06 19.97 13.90
N LEU A 153 0.73 20.98 14.27
CA LEU A 153 1.86 20.81 15.20
C LEU A 153 1.40 20.22 16.54
N LYS A 154 0.32 20.77 17.12
CA LYS A 154 -0.24 20.27 18.38
C LYS A 154 -0.68 18.82 18.29
N TRP A 155 -1.41 18.46 17.22
CA TRP A 155 -1.93 17.11 17.04
C TRP A 155 -0.86 16.10 16.66
N SER A 156 0.15 16.50 15.88
CA SER A 156 1.29 15.64 15.52
C SER A 156 2.02 15.11 16.75
N SER A 157 2.21 15.94 17.77
CA SER A 157 2.83 15.50 19.03
C SER A 157 1.99 14.42 19.73
N SER A 158 0.67 14.61 19.81
CA SER A 158 -0.25 13.64 20.42
C SER A 158 -0.31 12.34 19.63
N ILE A 159 -0.35 12.42 18.29
CA ILE A 159 -0.33 11.26 17.39
C ILE A 159 0.99 10.48 17.57
N GLY A 160 2.12 11.18 17.56
CA GLY A 160 3.43 10.55 17.75
C GLY A 160 3.56 9.80 19.06
N LEU A 161 3.10 10.40 20.17
CA LEU A 161 3.06 9.74 21.47
C LEU A 161 2.15 8.52 21.48
N GLY A 162 0.94 8.64 20.92
CA GLY A 162 -0.03 7.54 20.83
C GLY A 162 0.49 6.36 20.01
N LEU A 163 1.11 6.62 18.86
CA LEU A 163 1.72 5.59 18.02
C LEU A 163 2.91 4.92 18.73
N SER A 164 3.79 5.71 19.35
CA SER A 164 4.95 5.19 20.07
C SER A 164 4.55 4.30 21.25
N LEU A 165 3.51 4.69 22.02
CA LEU A 165 2.97 3.86 23.10
C LEU A 165 2.32 2.58 22.59
N SER A 166 1.86 2.55 21.33
CA SER A 166 1.34 1.37 20.64
C SER A 166 2.44 0.51 19.98
N GLY A 167 3.71 0.90 20.13
CA GLY A 167 4.85 0.21 19.53
C GLY A 167 5.02 0.45 18.03
N ILE A 168 4.35 1.47 17.47
CA ILE A 168 4.50 1.87 16.06
C ILE A 168 5.53 2.99 15.99
N GLY A 169 6.61 2.77 15.24
CA GLY A 169 7.62 3.79 14.99
C GLY A 169 7.05 4.96 14.19
N LEU A 170 7.38 6.16 14.62
CA LEU A 170 7.09 7.41 13.91
C LEU A 170 8.39 8.20 13.76
N PHE A 171 8.59 8.82 12.62
CA PHE A 171 9.68 9.76 12.39
C PHE A 171 9.18 11.09 11.84
#